data_d28c0caf0dfb36f609c4eaac5e25487a
#
_entry.id   d28c0caf0dfb36f609c4eaac5e25487a
#
_cell.length_a   1.000
_cell.length_b   1.000
_cell.length_c   1.000
_cell.angle_alpha   90.00
_cell.angle_beta   90.00
_cell.angle_gamma   90.00
#
_symmetry.space_group_name_H-M   'P 1'
#
loop_
_entity.id
_entity.type
_entity.pdbx_description
1 polymer ?
#
loop_
_entity_poly.entity_id
_entity_poly.type
_entity_poly.pdbx_seq_one_letter_code
_entity_poly.pdbx_strand_id
1 'polypeptide(L)'
;VYKRQGMIGSNMAQTALMMRLTPHLCLYDPYAPALEGVAEELRHCAFKGVDITFTSDVKEALTGASYIVSSGGAARKAGMTREDLLKGNAEIAARFGKDIRSYCPDVKHVVVVFNPADITGLIVLLYSGLKPSQVSTLAALDSTRLQSELAKYFHACLLYTSPSPRDVEE
;
A
#
# COMPACT_ATOMS: atom_id res chain seq x y z
N VAL A 1 6.52 2.14 -6.04
CA VAL A 1 6.88 3.13 -5.01
C VAL A 1 6.14 2.83 -3.73
N TYR A 2 6.86 2.66 -2.64
CA TYR A 2 6.30 2.42 -1.31
C TYR A 2 6.51 3.65 -0.44
N LYS A 3 5.41 4.20 0.08
CA LYS A 3 5.44 5.40 0.91
C LYS A 3 5.37 5.02 2.38
N ARG A 4 6.33 5.51 3.15
CA ARG A 4 6.48 5.41 4.61
C ARG A 4 6.98 4.04 5.11
N GLN A 5 8.18 4.07 5.60
CA GLN A 5 8.95 2.95 6.14
C GLN A 5 8.51 2.57 7.57
N GLY A 6 7.22 2.27 7.75
CA GLY A 6 6.79 1.47 8.89
C GLY A 6 6.95 -0.02 8.54
N MET A 7 6.80 -0.91 9.53
CA MET A 7 6.85 -2.37 9.32
C MET A 7 5.99 -2.85 8.14
N ILE A 8 4.86 -2.20 7.87
CA ILE A 8 3.97 -2.55 6.76
C ILE A 8 4.67 -2.31 5.41
N GLY A 9 5.23 -1.12 5.19
CA GLY A 9 5.89 -0.79 3.92
C GLY A 9 7.10 -1.68 3.62
N SER A 10 7.94 -1.94 4.63
CA SER A 10 9.11 -2.83 4.49
C SER A 10 8.70 -4.26 4.17
N ASN A 11 7.71 -4.81 4.88
CA ASN A 11 7.21 -6.16 4.62
C ASN A 11 6.58 -6.30 3.24
N MET A 12 5.83 -5.28 2.79
CA MET A 12 5.25 -5.28 1.44
C MET A 12 6.33 -5.21 0.37
N ALA A 13 7.36 -4.38 0.56
CA ALA A 13 8.50 -4.30 -0.33
C ALA A 13 9.23 -5.65 -0.43
N GLN A 14 9.56 -6.26 0.70
CA GLN A 14 10.19 -7.57 0.76
C GLN A 14 9.33 -8.65 0.08
N THR A 15 8.03 -8.66 0.36
CA THR A 15 7.10 -9.62 -0.26
C THR A 15 7.04 -9.44 -1.78
N ALA A 16 6.96 -8.21 -2.28
CA ALA A 16 6.97 -7.92 -3.72
C ALA A 16 8.23 -8.46 -4.41
N LEU A 17 9.39 -8.33 -3.76
CA LEU A 17 10.65 -8.86 -4.26
C LEU A 17 10.72 -10.39 -4.19
N MET A 18 10.25 -11.00 -3.09
CA MET A 18 10.15 -12.46 -2.96
C MET A 18 9.26 -13.08 -4.02
N MET A 19 8.13 -12.44 -4.31
CA MET A 19 7.19 -12.86 -5.34
C MET A 19 7.63 -12.49 -6.76
N ARG A 20 8.75 -11.79 -6.92
CA ARG A 20 9.29 -11.32 -8.21
C ARG A 20 8.29 -10.49 -9.02
N LEU A 21 7.52 -9.64 -8.35
CA LEU A 21 6.49 -8.82 -8.99
C LEU A 21 7.08 -7.68 -9.82
N THR A 22 8.29 -7.23 -9.51
CA THR A 22 8.97 -6.14 -10.22
C THR A 22 10.49 -6.33 -10.18
N PRO A 23 11.20 -6.00 -11.26
CA PRO A 23 12.66 -5.90 -11.25
C PRO A 23 13.17 -4.56 -10.70
N HIS A 24 12.32 -3.54 -10.60
CA HIS A 24 12.68 -2.21 -10.13
C HIS A 24 11.79 -1.80 -8.97
N LEU A 25 12.39 -1.49 -7.83
CA LEU A 25 11.70 -1.06 -6.62
C LEU A 25 12.27 0.28 -6.15
N CYS A 26 11.42 1.30 -6.06
CA CYS A 26 11.78 2.56 -5.42
C CYS A 26 11.08 2.70 -4.08
N LEU A 27 11.84 2.92 -3.01
CA LEU A 27 11.35 3.19 -1.68
C LEU A 27 11.27 4.70 -1.47
N TYR A 28 10.14 5.17 -0.95
CA TYR A 28 9.93 6.57 -0.64
C TYR A 28 9.48 6.76 0.80
N ASP A 29 10.17 7.63 1.52
CA ASP A 29 9.71 8.18 2.79
C ASP A 29 10.24 9.61 2.96
N PRO A 30 9.44 10.56 3.43
CA PRO A 30 9.93 11.91 3.72
C PRO A 30 11.02 11.94 4.81
N TYR A 31 11.16 10.87 5.58
CA TYR A 31 12.21 10.74 6.60
C TYR A 31 13.38 9.89 6.06
N ALA A 32 14.32 10.54 5.42
CA ALA A 32 15.47 9.92 4.74
C ALA A 32 16.30 8.91 5.58
N PRO A 33 16.61 9.15 6.88
CA PRO A 33 17.47 8.24 7.64
C PRO A 33 16.94 6.80 7.77
N ALA A 34 15.62 6.62 7.73
CA ALA A 34 15.02 5.28 7.81
C ALA A 34 15.07 4.52 6.47
N LEU A 35 15.19 5.24 5.35
CA LEU A 35 15.16 4.66 4.01
C LEU A 35 16.41 3.84 3.69
N GLU A 36 17.57 4.38 4.01
CA GLU A 36 18.86 3.76 3.73
C GLU A 36 18.96 2.39 4.42
N GLY A 37 18.62 2.32 5.71
CA GLY A 37 18.65 1.07 6.47
C GLY A 37 17.76 -0.02 5.85
N VAL A 38 16.53 0.32 5.46
CA VAL A 38 15.63 -0.67 4.84
C VAL A 38 16.08 -1.05 3.43
N ALA A 39 16.62 -0.11 2.65
CA ALA A 39 17.16 -0.44 1.34
C ALA A 39 18.35 -1.40 1.46
N GLU A 40 19.22 -1.20 2.44
CA GLU A 40 20.33 -2.12 2.71
C GLU A 40 19.86 -3.48 3.19
N GLU A 41 18.90 -3.54 4.12
CA GLU A 41 18.30 -4.82 4.55
C GLU A 41 17.73 -5.61 3.36
N LEU A 42 17.02 -4.94 2.46
CA LEU A 42 16.48 -5.58 1.26
C LEU A 42 17.59 -6.03 0.27
N ARG A 43 18.67 -5.27 0.14
CA ARG A 43 19.84 -5.67 -0.67
C ARG A 43 20.55 -6.88 -0.07
N HIS A 44 20.65 -6.95 1.26
CA HIS A 44 21.22 -8.11 1.97
C HIS A 44 20.39 -9.39 1.80
N CYS A 45 19.11 -9.29 1.44
CA CYS A 45 18.30 -10.47 1.05
C CYS A 45 18.73 -11.09 -0.29
N ALA A 46 19.64 -10.46 -1.02
CA ALA A 46 20.24 -10.97 -2.27
C ALA A 46 19.24 -11.40 -3.34
N PHE A 47 18.15 -10.66 -3.51
CA PHE A 47 17.18 -10.88 -4.58
C PHE A 47 17.85 -10.69 -5.95
N LYS A 48 17.82 -11.74 -6.79
CA LYS A 48 18.50 -11.71 -8.09
C LYS A 48 17.72 -10.89 -9.11
N GLY A 49 18.43 -10.05 -9.87
CA GLY A 49 17.85 -9.28 -10.97
C GLY A 49 16.93 -8.15 -10.52
N VAL A 50 17.13 -7.64 -9.31
CA VAL A 50 16.33 -6.54 -8.75
C VAL A 50 17.22 -5.32 -8.54
N ASP A 51 16.73 -4.16 -8.98
CA ASP A 51 17.29 -2.86 -8.67
C ASP A 51 16.46 -2.19 -7.57
N ILE A 52 17.10 -1.79 -6.47
CA ILE A 52 16.47 -1.19 -5.31
C ILE A 52 17.02 0.22 -5.13
N THR A 53 16.17 1.20 -5.35
CA THR A 53 16.47 2.63 -5.13
C THR A 53 15.65 3.18 -3.98
N PHE A 54 16.06 4.31 -3.43
CA PHE A 54 15.34 5.01 -2.38
C PHE A 54 15.54 6.52 -2.50
N THR A 55 14.50 7.28 -2.13
CA THR A 55 14.56 8.74 -2.16
C THR A 55 13.58 9.36 -1.17
N SER A 56 13.89 10.54 -0.69
CA SER A 56 12.96 11.38 0.11
C SER A 56 12.24 12.44 -0.74
N ASP A 57 12.54 12.51 -2.04
CA ASP A 57 11.86 13.40 -2.98
C ASP A 57 10.67 12.67 -3.63
N VAL A 58 9.46 13.18 -3.41
CA VAL A 58 8.22 12.62 -3.96
C VAL A 58 8.18 12.67 -5.48
N LYS A 59 8.75 13.70 -6.10
CA LYS A 59 8.79 13.84 -7.55
C LYS A 59 9.68 12.76 -8.16
N GLU A 60 10.88 12.58 -7.62
CA GLU A 60 11.80 11.54 -8.05
C GLU A 60 11.18 10.15 -7.89
N ALA A 61 10.54 9.89 -6.74
CA ALA A 61 9.90 8.61 -6.45
C ALA A 61 8.76 8.28 -7.42
N LEU A 62 7.93 9.25 -7.78
CA LEU A 62 6.74 9.02 -8.60
C LEU A 62 7.03 9.03 -10.10
N THR A 63 8.06 9.74 -10.54
CA THR A 63 8.38 9.85 -11.97
C THR A 63 8.68 8.48 -12.59
N GLY A 64 7.88 8.10 -13.59
CA GLY A 64 8.01 6.82 -14.30
C GLY A 64 7.50 5.59 -13.54
N ALA A 65 6.86 5.76 -12.38
CA ALA A 65 6.28 4.66 -11.64
C ALA A 65 5.08 4.06 -12.36
N SER A 66 5.10 2.75 -12.62
CA SER A 66 3.96 2.03 -13.22
C SER A 66 2.93 1.59 -12.17
N TYR A 67 3.38 1.25 -10.97
CA TYR A 67 2.54 0.82 -9.85
C TYR A 67 2.98 1.52 -8.57
N ILE A 68 2.01 1.93 -7.76
CA ILE A 68 2.28 2.63 -6.51
C ILE A 68 1.53 1.93 -5.39
N VAL A 69 2.22 1.66 -4.28
CA VAL A 69 1.60 1.16 -3.04
C VAL A 69 1.90 2.16 -1.93
N SER A 70 0.86 2.70 -1.32
CA SER A 70 0.99 3.72 -0.27
C SER A 70 0.49 3.20 1.08
N SER A 71 1.41 3.00 2.01
CA SER A 71 1.14 2.70 3.43
C SER A 71 1.33 3.91 4.36
N GLY A 72 1.44 5.10 3.79
CA GLY A 72 1.98 6.30 4.41
C GLY A 72 1.00 7.15 5.23
N GLY A 73 0.03 6.55 5.90
CA GLY A 73 -0.83 7.29 6.84
C GLY A 73 -0.19 7.53 8.21
N ALA A 74 -0.73 8.48 8.98
CA ALA A 74 -0.40 8.61 10.38
C ALA A 74 -0.98 7.44 11.19
N ALA A 75 -0.19 6.91 12.14
CA ALA A 75 -0.69 5.93 13.09
C ALA A 75 -1.51 6.62 14.18
N ARG A 76 -2.54 5.94 14.69
CA ARG A 76 -3.32 6.43 15.82
C ARG A 76 -2.43 6.51 17.07
N LYS A 77 -2.39 7.67 17.70
CA LYS A 77 -1.71 7.89 18.98
C LYS A 77 -2.70 7.75 20.14
N ALA A 78 -2.19 7.48 21.33
CA ALA A 78 -3.02 7.49 22.53
C ALA A 78 -3.71 8.84 22.68
N GLY A 79 -5.01 8.83 22.98
CA GLY A 79 -5.82 10.04 23.11
C GLY A 79 -6.40 10.63 21.82
N MET A 80 -5.99 10.15 20.64
CA MET A 80 -6.60 10.57 19.37
C MET A 80 -7.96 9.90 19.15
N THR A 81 -8.94 10.68 18.71
CA THR A 81 -10.21 10.16 18.23
C THR A 81 -10.06 9.54 16.83
N ARG A 82 -11.08 8.79 16.37
CA ARG A 82 -11.09 8.32 14.97
C ARG A 82 -11.25 9.46 13.98
N GLU A 83 -11.94 10.52 14.37
CA GLU A 83 -12.14 11.72 13.55
C GLU A 83 -10.83 12.51 13.35
N ASP A 84 -10.02 12.66 14.40
CA ASP A 84 -8.71 13.32 14.29
C ASP A 84 -7.78 12.56 13.34
N LEU A 85 -7.78 11.22 13.44
CA LEU A 85 -7.02 10.37 12.53
C LEU A 85 -7.51 10.52 11.09
N LEU A 86 -8.84 10.56 10.89
CA LEU A 86 -9.44 10.72 9.58
C LEU A 86 -9.02 12.07 8.95
N LYS A 87 -9.11 13.18 9.68
CA LYS A 87 -8.72 14.50 9.17
C LYS A 87 -7.26 14.51 8.71
N GLY A 88 -6.34 14.06 9.56
CA GLY A 88 -4.92 14.03 9.21
C GLY A 88 -4.61 13.12 8.01
N ASN A 89 -5.22 11.96 7.95
CA ASN A 89 -5.01 11.03 6.84
C ASN A 89 -5.71 11.47 5.55
N ALA A 90 -6.83 12.20 5.64
CA ALA A 90 -7.48 12.82 4.49
C ALA A 90 -6.59 13.87 3.81
N GLU A 91 -5.91 14.71 4.60
CA GLU A 91 -4.96 15.68 4.06
C GLU A 91 -3.76 15.01 3.38
N ILE A 92 -3.23 13.95 4.00
CA ILE A 92 -2.15 13.15 3.41
C ILE A 92 -2.62 12.52 2.08
N ALA A 93 -3.82 11.96 2.04
CA ALA A 93 -4.39 11.35 0.85
C ALA A 93 -4.61 12.38 -0.28
N ALA A 94 -5.13 13.56 0.05
CA ALA A 94 -5.36 14.64 -0.91
C ALA A 94 -4.03 15.15 -1.51
N ARG A 95 -3.01 15.34 -0.68
CA ARG A 95 -1.67 15.70 -1.16
C ARG A 95 -1.09 14.62 -2.06
N PHE A 96 -1.15 13.37 -1.64
CA PHE A 96 -0.67 12.24 -2.41
C PHE A 96 -1.38 12.12 -3.77
N GLY A 97 -2.70 12.31 -3.82
CA GLY A 97 -3.45 12.36 -5.09
C GLY A 97 -2.97 13.46 -6.02
N LYS A 98 -2.71 14.68 -5.49
CA LYS A 98 -2.15 15.80 -6.26
C LYS A 98 -0.75 15.50 -6.79
N ASP A 99 0.10 14.86 -5.97
CA ASP A 99 1.45 14.46 -6.35
C ASP A 99 1.41 13.44 -7.51
N ILE A 100 0.52 12.45 -7.44
CA ILE A 100 0.30 11.49 -8.55
C ILE A 100 -0.11 12.23 -9.82
N ARG A 101 -1.10 13.12 -9.74
CA ARG A 101 -1.57 13.89 -10.88
C ARG A 101 -0.44 14.70 -11.53
N SER A 102 0.47 15.24 -10.72
CA SER A 102 1.55 16.12 -11.20
C SER A 102 2.74 15.35 -11.76
N TYR A 103 3.11 14.23 -11.13
CA TYR A 103 4.38 13.54 -11.41
C TYR A 103 4.22 12.16 -12.05
N CYS A 104 3.03 11.55 -11.97
CA CYS A 104 2.78 10.22 -12.50
C CYS A 104 1.34 10.05 -13.02
N PRO A 105 0.86 10.88 -13.97
CA PRO A 105 -0.52 10.81 -14.47
C PRO A 105 -0.83 9.50 -15.21
N ASP A 106 0.19 8.83 -15.74
CA ASP A 106 0.07 7.59 -16.52
C ASP A 106 0.26 6.32 -15.68
N VAL A 107 0.21 6.41 -14.34
CA VAL A 107 0.32 5.26 -13.45
C VAL A 107 -0.74 4.21 -13.78
N LYS A 108 -0.34 2.95 -13.87
CA LYS A 108 -1.26 1.85 -14.19
C LYS A 108 -2.20 1.54 -13.05
N HIS A 109 -1.67 1.49 -11.82
CA HIS A 109 -2.48 1.20 -10.63
C HIS A 109 -1.87 1.74 -9.34
N VAL A 110 -2.74 2.17 -8.43
CA VAL A 110 -2.40 2.69 -7.10
C VAL A 110 -3.14 1.88 -6.05
N VAL A 111 -2.42 1.35 -5.07
CA VAL A 111 -2.99 0.66 -3.92
C VAL A 111 -2.83 1.53 -2.67
N VAL A 112 -3.93 1.86 -2.02
CA VAL A 112 -3.96 2.65 -0.79
C VAL A 112 -4.19 1.74 0.40
N VAL A 113 -3.25 1.72 1.36
CA VAL A 113 -3.25 0.79 2.49
C VAL A 113 -3.53 1.47 3.83
N PHE A 114 -3.29 2.76 3.95
CA PHE A 114 -3.44 3.47 5.23
C PHE A 114 -4.90 3.83 5.55
N ASN A 115 -5.24 3.72 6.84
CA ASN A 115 -6.60 3.82 7.35
C ASN A 115 -7.10 5.28 7.53
N PRO A 116 -8.43 5.48 7.35
CA PRO A 116 -9.44 4.53 6.87
C PRO A 116 -9.34 4.34 5.35
N ALA A 117 -8.98 3.12 4.93
CA ALA A 117 -8.54 2.84 3.56
C ALA A 117 -9.56 3.24 2.49
N ASP A 118 -10.84 2.97 2.71
CA ASP A 118 -11.89 3.27 1.73
C ASP A 118 -12.03 4.77 1.50
N ILE A 119 -11.97 5.57 2.57
CA ILE A 119 -12.08 7.03 2.49
C ILE A 119 -10.81 7.63 1.89
N THR A 120 -9.64 7.18 2.34
CA THR A 120 -8.37 7.69 1.81
C THR A 120 -8.15 7.29 0.36
N GLY A 121 -8.59 6.10 -0.05
CA GLY A 121 -8.59 5.67 -1.45
C GLY A 121 -9.52 6.51 -2.32
N LEU A 122 -10.73 6.82 -1.84
CA LEU A 122 -11.64 7.73 -2.54
C LEU A 122 -11.05 9.14 -2.70
N ILE A 123 -10.42 9.66 -1.65
CA ILE A 123 -9.76 10.97 -1.71
C ILE A 123 -8.61 10.95 -2.73
N VAL A 124 -7.77 9.92 -2.71
CA VAL A 124 -6.69 9.77 -3.71
C VAL A 124 -7.26 9.74 -5.12
N LEU A 125 -8.34 8.98 -5.36
CA LEU A 125 -9.01 8.92 -6.65
C LEU A 125 -9.48 10.31 -7.12
N LEU A 126 -10.17 11.06 -6.26
CA LEU A 126 -10.71 12.37 -6.58
C LEU A 126 -9.62 13.41 -6.93
N TYR A 127 -8.50 13.38 -6.17
CA TYR A 127 -7.43 14.36 -6.35
C TYR A 127 -6.40 13.97 -7.43
N SER A 128 -6.25 12.69 -7.72
CA SER A 128 -5.32 12.21 -8.75
C SER A 128 -5.85 12.37 -10.18
N GLY A 129 -7.17 12.35 -10.35
CA GLY A 129 -7.80 12.34 -11.67
C GLY A 129 -7.70 10.99 -12.40
N LEU A 130 -7.31 9.93 -11.70
CA LEU A 130 -7.27 8.57 -12.22
C LEU A 130 -8.68 7.99 -12.40
N LYS A 131 -8.78 6.92 -13.17
CA LYS A 131 -10.04 6.16 -13.31
C LYS A 131 -10.28 5.29 -12.07
N PRO A 132 -11.54 4.99 -11.70
CA PRO A 132 -11.85 4.10 -10.58
C PRO A 132 -11.17 2.74 -10.65
N SER A 133 -10.96 2.19 -11.85
CA SER A 133 -10.25 0.93 -12.06
C SER A 133 -8.74 0.97 -11.78
N GLN A 134 -8.17 2.17 -11.63
CA GLN A 134 -6.75 2.37 -11.38
C GLN A 134 -6.41 2.58 -9.89
N VAL A 135 -7.42 2.69 -9.03
CA VAL A 135 -7.21 2.87 -7.58
C VAL A 135 -7.93 1.78 -6.82
N SER A 136 -7.21 1.10 -5.95
CA SER A 136 -7.79 0.12 -5.03
C SER A 136 -7.33 0.37 -3.59
N THR A 137 -8.11 -0.15 -2.66
CA THR A 137 -7.82 -0.11 -1.23
C THR A 137 -7.56 -1.51 -0.71
N LEU A 138 -6.73 -1.65 0.30
CA LEU A 138 -6.42 -2.96 0.87
C LEU A 138 -7.28 -3.22 2.11
N ALA A 139 -8.35 -3.99 1.94
CA ALA A 139 -9.23 -4.48 3.00
C ALA A 139 -9.20 -6.02 3.15
N ALA A 140 -8.34 -6.71 2.41
CA ALA A 140 -8.26 -8.18 2.42
C ALA A 140 -8.01 -8.77 3.81
N LEU A 141 -7.31 -8.05 4.70
CA LEU A 141 -7.09 -8.49 6.08
C LEU A 141 -8.39 -8.61 6.86
N ASP A 142 -9.36 -7.72 6.65
CA ASP A 142 -10.64 -7.78 7.36
C ASP A 142 -11.48 -8.95 6.87
N SER A 143 -11.44 -9.25 5.58
CA SER A 143 -12.08 -10.44 4.99
C SER A 143 -11.48 -11.72 5.54
N THR A 144 -10.16 -11.84 5.63
CA THR A 144 -9.50 -13.03 6.19
C THR A 144 -9.73 -13.19 7.69
N ARG A 145 -9.85 -12.10 8.43
CA ARG A 145 -10.24 -12.14 9.86
C ARG A 145 -11.64 -12.67 10.03
N LEU A 146 -12.62 -12.15 9.27
CA LEU A 146 -13.99 -12.64 9.28
C LEU A 146 -14.05 -14.12 8.92
N GLN A 147 -13.34 -14.52 7.87
CA GLN A 147 -13.22 -15.92 7.45
C GLN A 147 -12.71 -16.81 8.59
N SER A 148 -11.63 -16.38 9.28
CA SER A 148 -11.08 -17.12 10.42
C SER A 148 -12.07 -17.27 11.57
N GLU A 149 -12.81 -16.22 11.90
CA GLU A 149 -13.80 -16.28 12.99
C GLU A 149 -15.00 -17.16 12.62
N LEU A 150 -15.46 -17.11 11.38
CA LEU A 150 -16.51 -18.01 10.89
C LEU A 150 -16.05 -19.48 10.91
N ALA A 151 -14.82 -19.75 10.48
CA ALA A 151 -14.24 -21.10 10.55
C ALA A 151 -14.21 -21.64 11.97
N LYS A 152 -13.81 -20.84 12.95
CA LYS A 152 -13.83 -21.20 14.37
C LYS A 152 -15.26 -21.45 14.87
N TYR A 153 -16.18 -20.54 14.56
CA TYR A 153 -17.57 -20.62 15.03
C TYR A 153 -18.29 -21.87 14.51
N PHE A 154 -18.10 -22.18 13.22
CA PHE A 154 -18.75 -23.33 12.58
C PHE A 154 -17.92 -24.62 12.64
N HIS A 155 -16.76 -24.60 13.30
CA HIS A 155 -15.81 -25.73 13.31
C HIS A 155 -15.49 -26.26 11.90
N ALA A 156 -15.42 -25.36 10.92
CA ALA A 156 -15.20 -25.65 9.52
C ALA A 156 -13.77 -25.34 9.09
N CYS A 157 -13.30 -26.00 8.03
CA CYS A 157 -12.02 -25.67 7.42
C CYS A 157 -12.07 -24.26 6.81
N LEU A 158 -10.99 -23.49 6.95
CA LEU A 158 -10.86 -22.13 6.43
C LEU A 158 -11.11 -22.04 4.91
N LEU A 159 -10.77 -23.08 4.15
CA LEU A 159 -10.98 -23.16 2.71
C LEU A 159 -12.46 -23.19 2.31
N TYR A 160 -13.36 -23.61 3.21
CA TYR A 160 -14.79 -23.70 2.93
C TYR A 160 -15.60 -22.49 3.38
N THR A 161 -14.96 -21.50 4.01
CA THR A 161 -15.64 -20.30 4.54
C THR A 161 -15.63 -19.12 3.58
N SER A 162 -14.99 -19.26 2.41
CA SER A 162 -14.97 -18.22 1.37
C SER A 162 -15.12 -18.89 0.00
N PRO A 163 -15.99 -18.38 -0.88
CA PRO A 163 -16.08 -18.91 -2.23
C PRO A 163 -14.74 -18.75 -2.95
N SER A 164 -14.29 -19.82 -3.59
CA SER A 164 -13.17 -19.78 -4.50
C SER A 164 -13.62 -19.13 -5.81
N PRO A 165 -12.73 -18.42 -6.54
CA PRO A 165 -13.03 -17.98 -7.89
C PRO A 165 -13.48 -19.10 -8.84
N ARG A 166 -13.13 -20.36 -8.52
CA ARG A 166 -13.58 -21.55 -9.26
C ARG A 166 -15.02 -21.96 -8.93
N ASP A 167 -15.57 -21.52 -7.81
CA ASP A 167 -16.94 -21.84 -7.38
C ASP A 167 -17.98 -20.92 -8.05
N VAL A 168 -17.53 -19.92 -8.82
CA VAL A 168 -18.39 -18.93 -9.52
C VAL A 168 -18.56 -19.28 -11.00
N GLU A 169 -17.85 -20.29 -11.52
CA GLU A 169 -17.89 -20.70 -12.94
C GLU A 169 -18.77 -21.91 -13.21
N GLU A 170 -19.52 -22.40 -12.22
CA GLU A 170 -20.58 -23.40 -12.36
C GLU A 170 -21.95 -22.76 -12.10
#